data_b73fcd16cb3c5776870b6a42c4376d18
#
_entry.id   b73fcd16cb3c5776870b6a42c4376d18
#
_cell.length_a   1.000
_cell.length_b   1.000
_cell.length_c   1.000
_cell.angle_alpha   90.00
_cell.angle_beta   90.00
_cell.angle_gamma   90.00
#
_symmetry.space_group_name_H-M   'P 1'
#
loop_
_entity.id
_entity.type
_entity.pdbx_description
1 polymer ?
#
loop_
_entity_poly.entity_id
_entity_poly.type
_entity_poly.pdbx_seq_one_letter_code
_entity_poly.pdbx_strand_id
1 'polypeptide(L)'
;AEMHPILWTRITDRRLTKTDTQVHVLSTFEHRSFELADNGMIFTPQTDLAILNYICNHIIQSGKVNEEFVKRNVNFKVGETDIGFGLRPGHALEKDARFNGYPGADGKPKNNPNDAKPSTFDEFKKFVSEYTLEKVSRLSGVPQDKLKRMAELYADPKKKVVSYWTMGFNQHTRGTWVNNMIYNVHLLVGKISEPGNSPFSLTGQPSACGTAREVGTFAHRLPADMVVTNPEHRKITEELWQLPEGTLP
;
A
#
# COMPACT_ATOMS: atom_id res chain seq x y z
N ALA A 1 -1.47 6.41 14.49
CA ALA A 1 -2.06 7.07 15.65
C ALA A 1 -3.25 7.96 15.28
N GLU A 2 -3.05 8.97 14.47
CA GLU A 2 -4.00 10.07 14.27
C GLU A 2 -5.27 9.67 13.52
N MET A 3 -5.18 8.79 12.55
CA MET A 3 -6.31 8.39 11.73
C MET A 3 -7.20 7.33 12.39
N HIS A 4 -6.61 6.47 13.20
CA HIS A 4 -7.32 5.42 13.93
C HIS A 4 -7.00 5.50 15.43
N PRO A 5 -7.40 6.56 16.14
CA PRO A 5 -6.99 6.80 17.53
C PRO A 5 -7.44 5.70 18.49
N ILE A 6 -8.61 5.13 18.31
CA ILE A 6 -9.11 4.04 19.15
C ILE A 6 -8.29 2.75 18.95
N LEU A 7 -7.96 2.42 17.70
CA LEU A 7 -7.07 1.28 17.42
C LEU A 7 -5.68 1.54 18.02
N TRP A 8 -5.16 2.77 17.88
CA TRP A 8 -3.87 3.15 18.44
C TRP A 8 -3.83 3.04 19.95
N THR A 9 -4.88 3.45 20.64
CA THR A 9 -5.00 3.26 22.11
C THR A 9 -4.88 1.79 22.48
N ARG A 10 -5.53 0.88 21.76
CA ARG A 10 -5.43 -0.57 22.01
C ARG A 10 -4.01 -1.12 21.74
N ILE A 11 -3.33 -0.61 20.72
CA ILE A 11 -1.92 -0.95 20.44
C ILE A 11 -1.03 -0.46 21.59
N THR A 12 -1.25 0.76 22.05
CA THR A 12 -0.52 1.37 23.18
C THR A 12 -0.71 0.57 24.47
N ASP A 13 -1.95 0.24 24.82
CA ASP A 13 -2.25 -0.60 26.00
C ASP A 13 -1.55 -1.94 25.90
N ARG A 14 -1.63 -2.59 24.74
CA ARG A 14 -0.96 -3.88 24.52
C ARG A 14 0.55 -3.75 24.68
N ARG A 15 1.17 -2.72 24.08
CA ARG A 15 2.61 -2.48 24.14
C ARG A 15 3.09 -2.20 25.57
N LEU A 16 2.33 -1.42 26.34
CA LEU A 16 2.68 -1.04 27.70
C LEU A 16 2.43 -2.16 28.73
N THR A 17 1.41 -2.98 28.50
CA THR A 17 1.06 -4.08 29.41
C THR A 17 1.79 -5.39 29.12
N LYS A 18 2.32 -5.54 27.91
CA LYS A 18 3.05 -6.73 27.45
C LYS A 18 4.37 -6.32 26.81
N THR A 19 5.42 -6.38 27.57
CA THR A 19 6.77 -5.91 27.21
C THR A 19 7.43 -6.68 26.06
N ASP A 20 6.91 -7.87 25.72
CA ASP A 20 7.34 -8.68 24.59
C ASP A 20 6.72 -8.23 23.24
N THR A 21 5.72 -7.34 23.30
CA THR A 21 5.12 -6.73 22.10
C THR A 21 6.00 -5.58 21.61
N GLN A 22 6.33 -5.57 20.31
CA GLN A 22 7.11 -4.52 19.68
C GLN A 22 6.27 -3.77 18.65
N VAL A 23 6.53 -2.47 18.51
CA VAL A 23 5.92 -1.60 17.52
C VAL A 23 7.01 -1.11 16.56
N HIS A 24 6.85 -1.45 15.28
CA HIS A 24 7.71 -1.01 14.19
C HIS A 24 6.95 0.00 13.34
N VAL A 25 7.54 1.15 13.10
CA VAL A 25 6.92 2.22 12.32
C VAL A 25 7.79 2.58 11.13
N LEU A 26 7.16 2.54 9.94
CA LEU A 26 7.76 3.00 8.69
C LEU A 26 6.96 4.20 8.19
N SER A 27 7.65 5.29 7.88
CA SER A 27 7.04 6.48 7.30
C SER A 27 8.07 7.30 6.53
N THR A 28 7.60 8.25 5.75
CA THR A 28 8.45 9.23 5.06
C THR A 28 8.79 10.44 5.92
N PHE A 29 8.17 10.55 7.08
CA PHE A 29 8.43 11.59 8.09
C PHE A 29 8.08 11.07 9.49
N GLU A 30 8.59 11.73 10.51
CA GLU A 30 8.30 11.43 11.90
C GLU A 30 6.93 11.99 12.31
N HIS A 31 6.12 11.16 12.95
CA HIS A 31 4.78 11.51 13.45
C HIS A 31 4.49 10.76 14.76
N ARG A 32 3.35 11.03 15.39
CA ARG A 32 3.01 10.51 16.74
C ARG A 32 3.18 9.00 16.93
N SER A 33 3.06 8.19 15.88
CA SER A 33 3.27 6.75 16.04
C SER A 33 4.71 6.39 16.37
N PHE A 34 5.68 7.28 16.09
CA PHE A 34 7.09 7.07 16.44
C PHE A 34 7.36 7.17 17.94
N GLU A 35 6.51 7.87 18.71
CA GLU A 35 6.65 7.99 20.17
C GLU A 35 6.60 6.62 20.87
N LEU A 36 5.90 5.65 20.28
CA LEU A 36 5.78 4.29 20.79
C LEU A 36 6.68 3.27 20.07
N ALA A 37 7.43 3.70 19.06
CA ALA A 37 8.16 2.79 18.19
C ALA A 37 9.40 2.20 18.86
N ASP A 38 9.50 0.88 18.89
CA ASP A 38 10.74 0.16 19.21
C ASP A 38 11.75 0.19 18.05
N ASN A 39 11.25 0.38 16.83
CA ASN A 39 12.05 0.53 15.62
C ASN A 39 11.36 1.50 14.66
N GLY A 40 11.72 2.75 14.74
CA GLY A 40 11.26 3.79 13.84
C GLY A 40 12.17 3.90 12.61
N MET A 41 11.58 3.87 11.41
CA MET A 41 12.27 3.95 10.14
C MET A 41 11.67 5.04 9.27
N ILE A 42 12.47 6.04 8.95
CA ILE A 42 12.11 7.07 7.97
C ILE A 42 12.78 6.69 6.66
N PHE A 43 12.01 6.55 5.61
CA PHE A 43 12.50 6.11 4.31
C PHE A 43 12.22 7.14 3.21
N THR A 44 13.03 7.12 2.17
CA THR A 44 12.83 7.95 0.98
C THR A 44 11.49 7.59 0.32
N PRO A 45 10.61 8.56 0.02
CA PRO A 45 9.32 8.30 -0.62
C PRO A 45 9.43 7.38 -1.83
N GLN A 46 8.45 6.49 -2.00
CA GLN A 46 8.34 5.48 -3.08
C GLN A 46 9.40 4.35 -3.04
N THR A 47 10.09 4.16 -1.93
CA THR A 47 11.05 3.04 -1.76
C THR A 47 10.51 1.91 -0.86
N ASP A 48 9.30 2.03 -0.37
CA ASP A 48 8.57 1.03 0.41
C ASP A 48 8.47 -0.32 -0.31
N LEU A 49 8.21 -0.32 -1.62
CA LEU A 49 8.20 -1.54 -2.42
C LEU A 49 9.57 -2.25 -2.40
N ALA A 50 10.67 -1.50 -2.47
CA ALA A 50 12.02 -2.08 -2.38
C ALA A 50 12.29 -2.68 -0.99
N ILE A 51 11.80 -2.03 0.08
CA ILE A 51 11.89 -2.54 1.45
C ILE A 51 11.14 -3.87 1.58
N LEU A 52 9.91 -3.95 1.07
CA LEU A 52 9.13 -5.20 1.12
C LEU A 52 9.76 -6.32 0.28
N ASN A 53 10.30 -6.00 -0.89
CA ASN A 53 11.06 -6.95 -1.70
C ASN A 53 12.29 -7.49 -0.94
N TYR A 54 13.02 -6.62 -0.22
CA TYR A 54 14.12 -7.04 0.64
C TYR A 54 13.65 -7.99 1.75
N ILE A 55 12.52 -7.71 2.39
CA ILE A 55 11.98 -8.59 3.43
C ILE A 55 11.68 -9.98 2.85
N CYS A 56 11.05 -10.05 1.67
CA CYS A 56 10.82 -11.32 0.98
C CYS A 56 12.15 -12.04 0.65
N ASN A 57 13.13 -11.30 0.13
CA ASN A 57 14.45 -11.87 -0.15
C ASN A 57 15.11 -12.43 1.12
N HIS A 58 15.08 -11.68 2.22
CA HIS A 58 15.63 -12.11 3.51
C HIS A 58 14.96 -13.39 4.02
N ILE A 59 13.63 -13.46 3.99
CA ILE A 59 12.86 -14.65 4.38
C ILE A 59 13.30 -15.88 3.57
N ILE A 60 13.43 -15.72 2.26
CA ILE A 60 13.82 -16.79 1.34
C ILE A 60 15.27 -17.20 1.58
N GLN A 61 16.22 -16.28 1.62
CA GLN A 61 17.65 -16.56 1.79
C GLN A 61 17.97 -17.15 3.15
N SER A 62 17.22 -16.82 4.18
CA SER A 62 17.37 -17.38 5.52
C SER A 62 16.69 -18.75 5.71
N GLY A 63 16.03 -19.29 4.67
CA GLY A 63 15.32 -20.56 4.75
C GLY A 63 14.11 -20.53 5.70
N LYS A 64 13.48 -19.37 5.84
CA LYS A 64 12.36 -19.15 6.77
C LYS A 64 10.99 -19.12 6.09
N VAL A 65 10.91 -19.52 4.84
CA VAL A 65 9.64 -19.70 4.15
C VAL A 65 8.84 -20.83 4.83
N ASN A 66 7.56 -20.60 5.05
CA ASN A 66 6.66 -21.67 5.47
C ASN A 66 6.26 -22.50 4.24
N GLU A 67 7.11 -23.46 3.86
CA GLU A 67 6.97 -24.22 2.62
C GLU A 67 5.66 -25.03 2.56
N GLU A 68 5.22 -25.59 3.69
CA GLU A 68 3.96 -26.31 3.77
C GLU A 68 2.75 -25.38 3.47
N PHE A 69 2.74 -24.21 4.11
CA PHE A 69 1.71 -23.22 3.88
C PHE A 69 1.72 -22.73 2.42
N VAL A 70 2.89 -22.38 1.89
CA VAL A 70 3.04 -21.88 0.52
C VAL A 70 2.58 -22.92 -0.49
N LYS A 71 3.01 -24.17 -0.34
CA LYS A 71 2.61 -25.27 -1.24
C LYS A 71 1.10 -25.51 -1.25
N ARG A 72 0.47 -25.34 -0.10
CA ARG A 72 -0.97 -25.63 0.07
C ARG A 72 -1.87 -24.46 -0.34
N ASN A 73 -1.44 -23.23 -0.09
CA ASN A 73 -2.34 -22.06 -0.10
C ASN A 73 -1.92 -20.95 -1.08
N VAL A 74 -0.76 -21.06 -1.75
CA VAL A 74 -0.25 -19.96 -2.58
C VAL A 74 -0.10 -20.40 -4.04
N ASN A 75 -0.68 -19.60 -4.94
CA ASN A 75 -0.44 -19.71 -6.36
C ASN A 75 0.37 -18.50 -6.83
N PHE A 76 1.50 -18.75 -7.47
CA PHE A 76 2.35 -17.68 -8.00
C PHE A 76 1.82 -17.22 -9.36
N LYS A 77 1.69 -15.91 -9.50
CA LYS A 77 1.30 -15.25 -10.75
C LYS A 77 2.13 -13.99 -10.92
N VAL A 78 2.42 -13.64 -12.16
CA VAL A 78 3.05 -12.38 -12.53
C VAL A 78 2.05 -11.54 -13.31
N GLY A 79 1.77 -10.33 -12.83
CA GLY A 79 0.98 -9.33 -13.54
C GLY A 79 1.84 -8.48 -14.47
N GLU A 80 1.19 -7.57 -15.18
CA GLU A 80 1.90 -6.57 -15.98
C GLU A 80 2.72 -5.66 -15.06
N THR A 81 4.00 -5.49 -15.39
CA THR A 81 4.93 -4.68 -14.60
C THR A 81 5.06 -3.25 -15.14
N ASP A 82 4.70 -3.02 -16.40
CA ASP A 82 4.75 -1.75 -17.08
C ASP A 82 3.37 -1.10 -17.20
N ILE A 83 2.70 -0.95 -16.08
CA ILE A 83 1.43 -0.24 -16.08
C ILE A 83 1.74 1.27 -16.10
N GLY A 84 1.72 1.85 -17.27
CA GLY A 84 1.86 3.27 -17.45
C GLY A 84 0.58 4.02 -17.11
N PHE A 85 0.25 4.11 -15.84
CA PHE A 85 -0.88 4.92 -15.41
C PHE A 85 -0.61 6.41 -15.63
N GLY A 86 -1.56 7.08 -16.27
CA GLY A 86 -1.46 8.50 -16.54
C GLY A 86 -0.25 8.81 -17.42
N LEU A 87 -0.10 8.08 -18.51
CA LEU A 87 0.96 8.32 -19.49
C LEU A 87 0.98 9.78 -19.89
N ARG A 88 2.13 10.43 -19.70
CA ARG A 88 2.32 11.80 -20.12
C ARG A 88 2.24 11.87 -21.66
N PRO A 89 1.68 12.95 -22.22
CA PRO A 89 1.72 13.18 -23.65
C PRO A 89 3.14 13.01 -24.20
N GLY A 90 3.28 12.24 -25.27
CA GLY A 90 4.57 11.89 -25.87
C GLY A 90 5.30 10.71 -25.22
N HIS A 91 4.71 10.03 -24.24
CA HIS A 91 5.28 8.78 -23.71
C HIS A 91 5.25 7.68 -24.79
N ALA A 92 6.32 6.87 -24.88
CA ALA A 92 6.43 5.82 -25.89
C ALA A 92 5.24 4.85 -25.94
N LEU A 93 4.61 4.59 -24.79
CA LEU A 93 3.48 3.67 -24.65
C LEU A 93 2.11 4.38 -24.68
N GLU A 94 2.05 5.69 -24.91
CA GLU A 94 0.80 6.46 -24.90
C GLU A 94 -0.25 5.91 -25.87
N LYS A 95 0.19 5.44 -27.03
CA LYS A 95 -0.68 4.87 -28.07
C LYS A 95 -1.03 3.40 -27.85
N ASP A 96 -0.39 2.76 -26.89
CA ASP A 96 -0.64 1.36 -26.59
C ASP A 96 -1.88 1.21 -25.72
N ALA A 97 -2.94 0.70 -26.33
CA ALA A 97 -4.24 0.52 -25.66
C ALA A 97 -4.19 -0.37 -24.41
N ARG A 98 -3.12 -1.13 -24.19
CA ARG A 98 -2.90 -1.92 -22.99
C ARG A 98 -2.70 -1.05 -21.74
N PHE A 99 -2.24 0.18 -21.92
CA PHE A 99 -1.84 1.08 -20.84
C PHE A 99 -2.78 2.26 -20.62
N ASN A 100 -3.78 2.46 -21.46
CA ASN A 100 -4.70 3.59 -21.30
C ASN A 100 -5.90 3.33 -20.39
N GLY A 101 -5.97 2.14 -19.78
CA GLY A 101 -6.93 1.80 -18.71
C GLY A 101 -8.42 1.80 -19.08
N TYR A 102 -8.75 2.12 -20.32
CA TYR A 102 -10.14 2.16 -20.77
C TYR A 102 -10.59 0.83 -21.39
N PRO A 103 -11.89 0.51 -21.29
CA PRO A 103 -12.44 -0.60 -22.02
C PRO A 103 -12.12 -0.50 -23.49
N GLY A 104 -11.72 -1.61 -24.11
CA GLY A 104 -11.59 -1.67 -25.54
C GLY A 104 -12.91 -1.36 -26.24
N ALA A 105 -12.89 -1.20 -27.54
CA ALA A 105 -14.11 -1.02 -28.36
C ALA A 105 -15.15 -2.13 -28.15
N ASP A 106 -14.72 -3.27 -27.62
CA ASP A 106 -15.55 -4.43 -27.22
C ASP A 106 -16.10 -4.31 -25.78
N GLY A 107 -15.88 -3.20 -25.09
CA GLY A 107 -16.32 -2.95 -23.71
C GLY A 107 -15.61 -3.78 -22.63
N LYS A 108 -14.60 -4.56 -23.00
CA LYS A 108 -13.86 -5.40 -22.04
C LYS A 108 -12.65 -4.64 -21.51
N PRO A 109 -12.37 -4.70 -20.21
CA PRO A 109 -11.12 -4.16 -19.65
C PRO A 109 -9.93 -4.85 -20.32
N LYS A 110 -9.04 -4.09 -20.93
CA LYS A 110 -7.85 -4.65 -21.60
C LYS A 110 -6.78 -5.12 -20.62
N ASN A 111 -6.80 -4.63 -19.38
CA ASN A 111 -5.92 -5.07 -18.31
C ASN A 111 -6.77 -5.63 -17.17
N ASN A 112 -7.17 -6.87 -17.32
CA ASN A 112 -7.82 -7.59 -16.24
C ASN A 112 -6.72 -8.11 -15.29
N PRO A 113 -6.74 -7.78 -13.99
CA PRO A 113 -5.81 -8.39 -13.02
C PRO A 113 -5.93 -9.93 -12.97
N ASN A 114 -7.00 -10.49 -13.53
CA ASN A 114 -7.16 -11.94 -13.70
C ASN A 114 -6.34 -12.50 -14.87
N ASP A 115 -5.79 -11.67 -15.75
CA ASP A 115 -4.93 -12.08 -16.87
C ASP A 115 -3.45 -12.26 -16.44
N ALA A 116 -3.17 -12.17 -15.14
CA ALA A 116 -1.86 -12.45 -14.60
C ALA A 116 -1.41 -13.88 -14.96
N LYS A 117 -0.25 -13.99 -15.60
CA LYS A 117 0.30 -15.26 -16.07
C LYS A 117 0.76 -16.11 -14.89
N PRO A 118 0.60 -17.45 -14.97
CA PRO A 118 1.22 -18.33 -14.00
C PRO A 118 2.72 -18.06 -13.88
N SER A 119 3.23 -18.11 -12.65
CA SER A 119 4.64 -18.00 -12.34
C SER A 119 5.01 -19.11 -11.34
N THR A 120 6.29 -19.19 -10.99
CA THR A 120 6.81 -20.18 -10.06
C THR A 120 7.44 -19.52 -8.84
N PHE A 121 7.61 -20.28 -7.77
CA PHE A 121 8.36 -19.81 -6.61
C PHE A 121 9.81 -19.47 -6.97
N ASP A 122 10.44 -20.23 -7.86
CA ASP A 122 11.82 -19.98 -8.28
C ASP A 122 11.94 -18.67 -9.08
N GLU A 123 10.97 -18.36 -9.92
CA GLU A 123 10.94 -17.08 -10.63
C GLU A 123 10.75 -15.91 -9.66
N PHE A 124 9.88 -16.06 -8.66
CA PHE A 124 9.72 -15.06 -7.62
C PHE A 124 10.99 -14.88 -6.79
N LYS A 125 11.63 -15.99 -6.38
CA LYS A 125 12.92 -15.99 -5.68
C LYS A 125 14.00 -15.27 -6.49
N LYS A 126 14.08 -15.55 -7.78
CA LYS A 126 15.02 -14.89 -8.70
C LYS A 126 14.72 -13.38 -8.77
N PHE A 127 13.47 -13.00 -8.89
CA PHE A 127 13.05 -11.60 -8.95
C PHE A 127 13.45 -10.82 -7.69
N VAL A 128 13.17 -11.34 -6.49
CA VAL A 128 13.49 -10.62 -5.25
C VAL A 128 14.97 -10.66 -4.87
N SER A 129 15.76 -11.55 -5.46
CA SER A 129 17.18 -11.73 -5.12
C SER A 129 18.05 -10.50 -5.34
N GLU A 130 17.65 -9.60 -6.24
CA GLU A 130 18.36 -8.36 -6.49
C GLU A 130 18.17 -7.29 -5.39
N TYR A 131 17.17 -7.47 -4.52
CA TYR A 131 16.88 -6.56 -3.41
C TYR A 131 17.68 -6.95 -2.17
N THR A 132 18.99 -6.72 -2.23
CA THR A 132 19.90 -7.00 -1.12
C THR A 132 19.78 -5.94 -0.01
N LEU A 133 20.19 -6.27 1.21
CA LEU A 133 20.20 -5.36 2.34
C LEU A 133 20.93 -4.04 2.02
N GLU A 134 22.13 -4.15 1.44
CA GLU A 134 22.92 -3.00 1.07
C GLU A 134 22.25 -2.12 0.01
N LYS A 135 21.74 -2.75 -1.07
CA LYS A 135 21.03 -2.03 -2.15
C LYS A 135 19.82 -1.28 -1.61
N VAL A 136 18.99 -1.96 -0.80
CA VAL A 136 17.76 -1.38 -0.29
C VAL A 136 18.03 -0.31 0.77
N SER A 137 19.01 -0.50 1.64
CA SER A 137 19.46 0.53 2.57
C SER A 137 19.89 1.80 1.85
N ARG A 138 20.68 1.68 0.78
CA ARG A 138 21.10 2.82 -0.04
C ARG A 138 19.94 3.50 -0.75
N LEU A 139 18.98 2.74 -1.29
CA LEU A 139 17.81 3.30 -1.98
C LEU A 139 16.84 4.00 -1.04
N SER A 140 16.59 3.39 0.11
CA SER A 140 15.58 3.87 1.05
C SER A 140 16.12 4.90 2.06
N GLY A 141 17.43 4.96 2.23
CA GLY A 141 18.07 5.75 3.29
C GLY A 141 17.92 5.15 4.69
N VAL A 142 17.28 3.98 4.82
CA VAL A 142 17.10 3.31 6.12
C VAL A 142 18.37 2.54 6.48
N PRO A 143 18.89 2.68 7.72
CA PRO A 143 20.04 1.91 8.20
C PRO A 143 19.84 0.40 8.07
N GLN A 144 20.91 -0.31 7.72
CA GLN A 144 20.87 -1.75 7.47
C GLN A 144 20.41 -2.56 8.69
N ASP A 145 20.85 -2.20 9.87
CA ASP A 145 20.44 -2.86 11.13
C ASP A 145 18.94 -2.78 11.37
N LYS A 146 18.31 -1.64 11.09
CA LYS A 146 16.87 -1.43 11.22
C LYS A 146 16.07 -2.25 10.21
N LEU A 147 16.52 -2.29 8.94
CA LEU A 147 15.91 -3.12 7.90
C LEU A 147 16.04 -4.61 8.23
N LYS A 148 17.23 -5.04 8.63
CA LYS A 148 17.50 -6.42 9.01
C LYS A 148 16.64 -6.86 10.20
N ARG A 149 16.59 -6.05 11.25
CA ARG A 149 15.74 -6.32 12.42
C ARG A 149 14.28 -6.53 12.04
N MET A 150 13.74 -5.70 11.15
CA MET A 150 12.36 -5.86 10.70
C MET A 150 12.17 -7.14 9.89
N ALA A 151 13.08 -7.46 8.97
CA ALA A 151 13.00 -8.67 8.17
C ALA A 151 13.10 -9.94 9.03
N GLU A 152 13.96 -9.93 10.05
CA GLU A 152 14.09 -11.02 11.02
C GLU A 152 12.81 -11.27 11.81
N LEU A 153 12.08 -10.22 12.18
CA LEU A 153 10.78 -10.36 12.87
C LEU A 153 9.72 -11.05 12.01
N TYR A 154 9.66 -10.73 10.72
CA TYR A 154 8.78 -11.45 9.80
C TYR A 154 9.22 -12.90 9.64
N ALA A 155 10.52 -13.13 9.55
CA ALA A 155 11.12 -14.45 9.36
C ALA A 155 11.04 -15.37 10.58
N ASP A 156 10.93 -14.84 11.80
CA ASP A 156 10.90 -15.64 13.03
C ASP A 156 9.55 -16.38 13.17
N PRO A 157 9.51 -17.72 13.09
CA PRO A 157 8.28 -18.49 13.19
C PRO A 157 7.61 -18.39 14.57
N LYS A 158 8.35 -18.00 15.61
CA LYS A 158 7.83 -17.86 16.97
C LYS A 158 7.14 -16.50 17.21
N LYS A 159 7.37 -15.53 16.35
CA LYS A 159 6.78 -14.21 16.46
C LYS A 159 5.50 -14.11 15.64
N LYS A 160 4.48 -13.50 16.24
CA LYS A 160 3.27 -13.10 15.52
C LYS A 160 3.44 -11.68 15.00
N VAL A 161 2.97 -11.42 13.79
CA VAL A 161 3.11 -10.12 13.14
C VAL A 161 1.77 -9.64 12.59
N VAL A 162 1.38 -8.45 13.00
CA VAL A 162 0.25 -7.72 12.42
C VAL A 162 0.81 -6.49 11.70
N SER A 163 0.50 -6.36 10.42
CA SER A 163 0.89 -5.21 9.62
C SER A 163 -0.32 -4.32 9.37
N TYR A 164 -0.19 -3.04 9.70
CA TYR A 164 -1.21 -2.03 9.42
C TYR A 164 -0.67 -1.01 8.43
N TRP A 165 -1.45 -0.71 7.41
CA TRP A 165 -1.14 0.37 6.48
C TRP A 165 -2.43 1.01 5.95
N THR A 166 -2.27 2.13 5.29
CA THR A 166 -3.36 2.87 4.68
C THR A 166 -2.85 3.58 3.43
N MET A 167 -3.33 4.75 3.12
CA MET A 167 -3.08 5.48 1.88
C MET A 167 -1.58 5.78 1.64
N GLY A 168 -0.74 5.78 2.67
CA GLY A 168 0.70 5.88 2.51
C GLY A 168 1.30 4.80 1.63
N PHE A 169 0.75 3.57 1.65
CA PHE A 169 1.15 2.48 0.78
C PHE A 169 0.40 2.49 -0.56
N ASN A 170 -0.92 2.64 -0.53
CA ASN A 170 -1.75 2.29 -1.68
C ASN A 170 -2.16 3.50 -2.54
N GLN A 171 -1.87 4.74 -2.14
CA GLN A 171 -2.29 5.94 -2.85
C GLN A 171 -1.12 6.69 -3.52
N HIS A 172 -0.25 5.95 -4.18
CA HIS A 172 0.84 6.51 -4.98
C HIS A 172 1.06 5.66 -6.26
N THR A 173 1.97 6.09 -7.12
CA THR A 173 2.19 5.50 -8.45
C THR A 173 2.36 3.98 -8.45
N ARG A 174 2.97 3.41 -7.42
CA ARG A 174 3.20 1.96 -7.27
C ARG A 174 2.36 1.33 -6.17
N GLY A 175 1.32 2.01 -5.73
CA GLY A 175 0.52 1.63 -4.57
C GLY A 175 -0.10 0.24 -4.66
N THR A 176 -0.59 -0.18 -5.84
CA THR A 176 -1.13 -1.52 -6.04
C THR A 176 -0.08 -2.60 -5.78
N TRP A 177 1.16 -2.41 -6.27
CA TRP A 177 2.23 -3.38 -6.06
C TRP A 177 2.72 -3.42 -4.62
N VAL A 178 2.84 -2.26 -3.97
CA VAL A 178 3.19 -2.18 -2.54
C VAL A 178 2.14 -2.89 -1.71
N ASN A 179 0.87 -2.61 -1.98
CA ASN A 179 -0.25 -3.25 -1.30
C ASN A 179 -0.23 -4.78 -1.48
N ASN A 180 0.03 -5.27 -2.69
CA ASN A 180 0.16 -6.70 -2.94
C ASN A 180 1.40 -7.30 -2.28
N MET A 181 2.52 -6.56 -2.25
CA MET A 181 3.77 -7.09 -1.72
C MET A 181 3.72 -7.31 -0.20
N ILE A 182 3.01 -6.48 0.56
CA ILE A 182 2.86 -6.74 2.00
C ILE A 182 2.07 -8.03 2.26
N TYR A 183 1.06 -8.34 1.43
CA TYR A 183 0.39 -9.65 1.49
C TYR A 183 1.36 -10.79 1.15
N ASN A 184 2.21 -10.62 0.14
CA ASN A 184 3.21 -11.62 -0.24
C ASN A 184 4.19 -11.93 0.90
N VAL A 185 4.63 -10.90 1.65
CA VAL A 185 5.46 -11.09 2.86
C VAL A 185 4.76 -12.01 3.85
N HIS A 186 3.49 -11.74 4.16
CA HIS A 186 2.72 -12.55 5.10
C HIS A 186 2.47 -13.98 4.58
N LEU A 187 2.19 -14.12 3.28
CA LEU A 187 1.95 -15.43 2.65
C LEU A 187 3.20 -16.31 2.65
N LEU A 188 4.39 -15.75 2.45
CA LEU A 188 5.64 -16.52 2.49
C LEU A 188 5.88 -17.19 3.84
N VAL A 189 5.47 -16.57 4.92
CA VAL A 189 5.68 -17.06 6.29
C VAL A 189 4.43 -17.68 6.92
N GLY A 190 3.30 -17.68 6.19
CA GLY A 190 2.02 -18.21 6.68
C GLY A 190 1.40 -17.40 7.81
N LYS A 191 1.79 -16.12 7.97
CA LYS A 191 1.30 -15.25 9.05
C LYS A 191 0.04 -14.50 8.63
N ILE A 192 -1.03 -15.22 8.40
CA ILE A 192 -2.31 -14.67 7.90
C ILE A 192 -3.49 -15.39 8.55
N SER A 193 -4.58 -14.64 8.76
CA SER A 193 -5.88 -15.16 9.24
C SER A 193 -5.84 -15.88 10.59
N GLU A 194 -4.89 -15.54 11.43
CA GLU A 194 -4.78 -16.04 12.80
C GLU A 194 -4.75 -14.88 13.81
N PRO A 195 -5.24 -15.07 15.03
CA PRO A 195 -5.10 -14.06 16.08
C PRO A 195 -3.63 -13.65 16.29
N GLY A 196 -3.33 -12.37 16.02
CA GLY A 196 -1.98 -11.82 16.11
C GLY A 196 -1.13 -11.96 14.85
N ASN A 197 -1.65 -12.57 13.78
CA ASN A 197 -1.00 -12.70 12.48
C ASN A 197 -1.95 -12.25 11.38
N SER A 198 -1.77 -11.06 10.84
CA SER A 198 -2.50 -10.66 9.62
C SER A 198 -1.99 -9.36 9.01
N PRO A 199 -2.05 -9.19 7.69
CA PRO A 199 -1.98 -7.90 7.04
C PRO A 199 -3.34 -7.21 7.07
N PHE A 200 -3.38 -5.92 7.43
CA PHE A 200 -4.59 -5.10 7.46
C PHE A 200 -4.43 -3.81 6.67
N SER A 201 -5.13 -3.71 5.56
CA SER A 201 -5.33 -2.43 4.87
C SER A 201 -6.42 -1.65 5.59
N LEU A 202 -6.02 -0.59 6.29
CA LEU A 202 -6.94 0.29 6.99
C LEU A 202 -7.36 1.42 6.06
N THR A 203 -8.64 1.52 5.76
CA THR A 203 -9.16 2.60 4.92
C THR A 203 -9.32 3.88 5.73
N GLY A 204 -8.95 5.01 5.12
CA GLY A 204 -9.22 6.33 5.65
C GLY A 204 -7.99 7.23 5.71
N GLN A 205 -8.27 8.51 5.87
CA GLN A 205 -7.30 9.60 6.06
C GLN A 205 -7.88 10.57 7.07
N PRO A 206 -7.05 11.34 7.78
CA PRO A 206 -7.55 12.39 8.66
C PRO A 206 -8.46 13.33 7.88
N SER A 207 -9.67 13.55 8.39
CA SER A 207 -10.68 14.44 7.79
C SER A 207 -11.13 14.09 6.35
N ALA A 208 -10.89 12.89 5.87
CA ALA A 208 -11.22 12.52 4.49
C ALA A 208 -12.72 12.60 4.19
N CYS A 209 -13.57 12.19 5.14
CA CYS A 209 -15.02 12.20 4.95
C CYS A 209 -15.65 13.57 5.19
N GLY A 210 -15.18 14.31 6.19
CA GLY A 210 -15.79 15.58 6.58
C GLY A 210 -15.23 16.81 5.90
N THR A 211 -14.02 16.74 5.34
CA THR A 211 -13.35 17.89 4.74
C THR A 211 -13.06 17.69 3.26
N ALA A 212 -12.33 16.64 2.91
CA ALA A 212 -11.86 16.44 1.54
C ALA A 212 -13.02 16.21 0.56
N ARG A 213 -14.07 15.49 0.95
CA ARG A 213 -15.25 15.26 0.12
C ARG A 213 -16.13 16.51 0.03
N GLU A 214 -16.36 17.16 1.16
CA GLU A 214 -17.28 18.29 1.24
C GLU A 214 -16.75 19.54 0.54
N VAL A 215 -15.45 19.74 0.50
CA VAL A 215 -14.82 20.88 -0.18
C VAL A 215 -14.43 20.60 -1.63
N GLY A 216 -14.91 19.50 -2.22
CA GLY A 216 -14.73 19.25 -3.65
C GLY A 216 -13.37 18.72 -4.06
N THR A 217 -12.72 17.91 -3.24
CA THR A 217 -11.50 17.19 -3.62
C THR A 217 -11.69 16.33 -4.88
N PHE A 218 -12.90 15.86 -5.10
CA PHE A 218 -13.31 15.24 -6.35
C PHE A 218 -13.92 16.29 -7.26
N ALA A 219 -13.27 16.59 -8.37
CA ALA A 219 -13.70 17.63 -9.32
C ALA A 219 -15.14 17.50 -9.83
N HIS A 220 -15.74 16.31 -9.73
CA HIS A 220 -17.13 16.07 -10.11
C HIS A 220 -18.14 16.25 -8.95
N ARG A 221 -17.66 16.54 -7.74
CA ARG A 221 -18.50 16.71 -6.54
C ARG A 221 -18.67 18.17 -6.18
N LEU A 222 -19.88 18.47 -5.71
CA LEU A 222 -20.26 19.69 -5.05
C LEU A 222 -20.64 19.37 -3.60
N PRO A 223 -20.82 20.38 -2.71
CA PRO A 223 -21.21 20.14 -1.32
C PRO A 223 -22.43 19.24 -1.16
N ALA A 224 -22.52 18.54 -0.02
CA ALA A 224 -23.65 17.69 0.36
C ALA A 224 -23.99 16.59 -0.69
N ASP A 225 -22.97 15.93 -1.26
CA ASP A 225 -23.11 14.88 -2.28
C ASP A 225 -23.73 15.32 -3.61
N MET A 226 -23.89 16.61 -3.83
CA MET A 226 -24.26 17.15 -5.15
C MET A 226 -23.16 16.87 -6.18
N VAL A 227 -23.52 16.90 -7.45
CA VAL A 227 -22.58 16.60 -8.57
C VAL A 227 -22.63 17.70 -9.62
N VAL A 228 -21.47 18.02 -10.20
CA VAL A 228 -21.31 19.06 -11.23
C VAL A 228 -22.12 18.76 -12.49
N THR A 229 -22.32 17.50 -12.84
CA THR A 229 -23.10 17.11 -14.02
C THR A 229 -24.58 17.45 -13.96
N ASN A 230 -25.12 17.72 -12.76
CA ASN A 230 -26.52 18.09 -12.57
C ASN A 230 -26.67 19.62 -12.56
N PRO A 231 -27.39 20.22 -13.53
CA PRO A 231 -27.59 21.66 -13.59
C PRO A 231 -28.24 22.27 -12.34
N GLU A 232 -29.21 21.59 -11.73
CA GLU A 232 -29.86 22.05 -10.51
C GLU A 232 -28.90 22.13 -9.33
N HIS A 233 -27.99 21.15 -9.23
CA HIS A 233 -26.97 21.15 -8.19
C HIS A 233 -25.95 22.27 -8.36
N ARG A 234 -25.57 22.58 -9.61
CA ARG A 234 -24.74 23.77 -9.89
C ARG A 234 -25.41 25.04 -9.47
N LYS A 235 -26.67 25.22 -9.88
CA LYS A 235 -27.46 26.41 -9.55
C LYS A 235 -27.58 26.61 -8.04
N ILE A 236 -27.93 25.56 -7.29
CA ILE A 236 -28.00 25.60 -5.82
C ILE A 236 -26.64 26.00 -5.23
N THR A 237 -25.55 25.42 -5.74
CA THR A 237 -24.23 25.72 -5.24
C THR A 237 -23.78 27.14 -5.55
N GLU A 238 -24.04 27.61 -6.76
CA GLU A 238 -23.76 29.01 -7.16
C GLU A 238 -24.52 30.01 -6.27
N GLU A 239 -25.79 29.74 -6.00
CA GLU A 239 -26.60 30.55 -5.10
C GLU A 239 -26.02 30.56 -3.67
N LEU A 240 -25.71 29.39 -3.12
CA LEU A 240 -25.14 29.28 -1.77
C LEU A 240 -23.77 29.96 -1.66
N TRP A 241 -22.95 29.86 -2.67
CA TRP A 241 -21.61 30.47 -2.70
C TRP A 241 -21.61 31.91 -3.20
N GLN A 242 -22.78 32.44 -3.54
CA GLN A 242 -22.93 33.81 -4.09
C GLN A 242 -22.10 34.04 -5.36
N LEU A 243 -22.06 33.05 -6.21
CA LEU A 243 -21.40 33.09 -7.50
C LEU A 243 -22.40 33.53 -8.59
N PRO A 244 -21.93 34.22 -9.65
CA PRO A 244 -22.77 34.46 -10.83
C PRO A 244 -23.27 33.12 -11.44
N GLU A 245 -24.52 33.14 -11.93
CA GLU A 245 -25.09 31.97 -12.61
C GLU A 245 -24.22 31.55 -13.82
N GLY A 246 -23.95 30.25 -13.92
CA GLY A 246 -23.09 29.69 -14.97
C GLY A 246 -21.58 29.76 -14.70
N THR A 247 -21.18 30.10 -13.47
CA THR A 247 -19.75 30.07 -13.05
C THR A 247 -19.22 28.62 -12.95
N LEU A 248 -20.06 27.72 -12.46
CA LEU A 248 -19.70 26.31 -12.39
C LEU A 248 -19.87 25.62 -13.76
N PRO A 249 -18.89 24.83 -14.22
CA PRO A 249 -18.87 24.23 -15.56
C PRO A 249 -19.93 23.15 -15.78
#